data_5b5081b94a37fd60e5663bb0122da91b
#
_entry.id   5b5081b94a37fd60e5663bb0122da91b
#
_cell.length_a   1.000
_cell.length_b   1.000
_cell.length_c   1.000
_cell.angle_alpha   90.00
_cell.angle_beta   90.00
_cell.angle_gamma   90.00
#
_symmetry.space_group_name_H-M   'P 1'
#
loop_
_entity.id
_entity.type
_entity.pdbx_description
1 polymer ?
#
loop_
_entity_poly.entity_id
_entity_poly.type
_entity_poly.pdbx_seq_one_letter_code
_entity_poly.pdbx_strand_id
1 'polypeptide(L)'
;MPTQSTGIAERTERKNLAEDKPLRDVPVGQSATVRRLVGEGAIKRRIMDMGITKGTDIYVRKVAPLGDPIEVTVRGFELSLRKNEAQNVLVS
;
A
#
# COMPACT_ATOMS: atom_id res chain seq x y z
N MET A 1 -33.58 0.44 -10.23
CA MET A 1 -33.18 0.45 -9.97
C MET A 1 -32.79 0.64 -9.95
N PRO A 2 -32.60 0.62 -9.77
CA PRO A 2 -31.93 0.76 -9.44
C PRO A 2 -31.35 0.86 -9.17
N THR A 3 -31.23 0.77 -9.10
CA THR A 3 -30.61 0.70 -8.74
C THR A 3 -30.00 0.77 -8.61
N GLN A 4 -29.96 0.68 -8.57
CA GLN A 4 -29.35 0.66 -8.32
C GLN A 4 -28.75 0.90 -8.20
N SER A 5 -29.04 0.92 -8.28
CA SER A 5 -28.44 1.05 -7.97
C SER A 5 -27.88 1.27 -7.75
N THR A 6 -28.00 1.20 -7.73
CA THR A 6 -27.43 1.31 -7.35
C THR A 6 -26.73 1.35 -7.16
N GLY A 7 -26.73 1.17 -7.28
CA GLY A 7 -26.12 1.19 -6.87
C GLY A 7 -25.36 1.18 -6.82
N ILE A 8 -25.32 1.14 -7.01
CA ILE A 8 -24.51 1.13 -6.86
C ILE A 8 -23.85 1.50 -6.97
N ALA A 9 -23.89 1.53 -7.20
CA ALA A 9 -23.15 1.95 -7.07
C ALA A 9 -22.80 2.34 -6.82
N GLU A 10 -22.80 2.21 -6.44
CA GLU A 10 -22.36 2.53 -5.90
C GLU A 10 -21.71 2.36 -5.66
N ARG A 11 -21.79 1.85 -5.65
CA ARG A 11 -20.99 1.69 -5.16
C ARG A 11 -19.98 1.73 -5.40
N THR A 12 -19.79 1.70 -5.80
CA THR A 12 -18.79 1.70 -5.85
C THR A 12 -18.07 2.33 -5.99
N GLU A 13 -18.02 2.87 -5.84
CA GLU A 13 -17.31 3.52 -5.69
C GLU A 13 -17.04 3.91 -4.67
N ARG A 14 -17.35 4.29 -4.21
CA ARG A 14 -17.15 4.60 -2.98
C ARG A 14 -16.34 3.70 -2.23
N LYS A 15 -16.33 2.61 -2.51
CA LYS A 15 -15.54 1.74 -1.88
C LYS A 15 -14.16 2.10 -2.00
N ASN A 16 -13.82 2.96 -2.84
CA ASN A 16 -12.45 3.37 -2.95
C ASN A 16 -11.90 3.91 -1.69
N LEU A 17 -12.69 4.59 -0.91
CA LEU A 17 -12.21 5.12 0.33
C LEU A 17 -11.84 4.03 1.30
N ALA A 18 -12.57 2.96 1.22
CA ALA A 18 -12.32 1.85 2.11
C ALA A 18 -11.15 1.02 1.62
N GLU A 19 -10.65 1.34 0.45
CA GLU A 19 -9.59 0.56 -0.14
C GLU A 19 -8.22 0.90 0.37
N ASP A 20 -8.05 2.03 1.04
CA ASP A 20 -6.75 2.37 1.59
C ASP A 20 -6.42 1.37 2.68
N LYS A 21 -5.34 0.63 2.49
CA LYS A 21 -4.91 -0.37 3.45
C LYS A 21 -3.40 -0.31 3.58
N PRO A 22 -2.86 -0.82 4.71
CA PRO A 22 -1.41 -0.83 4.87
C PRO A 22 -0.74 -1.73 3.85
N LEU A 23 0.44 -1.34 3.40
CA LEU A 23 1.19 -2.14 2.47
C LEU A 23 1.42 -3.56 2.98
N ARG A 24 1.59 -3.72 4.28
CA ARG A 24 1.83 -5.04 4.86
C ARG A 24 0.69 -6.02 4.60
N ASP A 25 -0.50 -5.50 4.25
CA ASP A 25 -1.66 -6.35 3.97
C ASP A 25 -1.75 -6.76 2.51
N VAL A 26 -0.85 -6.26 1.67
CA VAL A 26 -0.85 -6.62 0.25
C VAL A 26 -0.21 -8.00 0.09
N PRO A 27 -0.90 -8.94 -0.54
CA PRO A 27 -0.34 -10.28 -0.71
C PRO A 27 0.89 -10.30 -1.61
N VAL A 28 1.74 -11.30 -1.39
CA VAL A 28 2.89 -11.53 -2.26
C VAL A 28 2.41 -11.75 -3.69
N GLY A 29 3.11 -11.13 -4.62
CA GLY A 29 2.77 -11.27 -6.04
C GLY A 29 1.81 -10.22 -6.54
N GLN A 30 1.41 -9.29 -5.68
CA GLN A 30 0.49 -8.23 -6.07
C GLN A 30 1.14 -6.86 -5.99
N SER A 31 0.63 -5.96 -6.80
CA SER A 31 1.08 -4.57 -6.81
C SER A 31 0.02 -3.69 -6.19
N ALA A 32 0.44 -2.55 -5.67
CA ALA A 32 -0.48 -1.57 -5.14
C ALA A 32 0.12 -0.19 -5.36
N THR A 33 -0.73 0.82 -5.34
CA THR A 33 -0.30 2.20 -5.53
C THR A 33 -0.35 2.93 -4.20
N VAL A 34 0.70 3.67 -3.90
CA VAL A 34 0.78 4.43 -2.65
C VAL A 34 -0.24 5.55 -2.69
N ARG A 35 -1.11 5.58 -1.68
CA ARG A 35 -2.11 6.63 -1.56
C ARG A 35 -1.64 7.73 -0.63
N ARG A 36 -0.99 7.34 0.46
CA ARG A 36 -0.43 8.32 1.38
C ARG A 36 0.46 7.61 2.39
N LEU A 37 1.29 8.40 3.05
CA LEU A 37 2.15 7.93 4.11
C LEU A 37 1.64 8.49 5.42
N VAL A 38 1.69 7.67 6.47
CA VAL A 38 1.28 8.09 7.80
C VAL A 38 2.41 7.79 8.78
N GLY A 39 2.23 8.20 10.02
CA GLY A 39 3.18 7.86 11.06
C GLY A 39 4.05 9.05 11.46
N GLU A 40 5.04 8.76 12.31
CA GLU A 40 5.94 9.77 12.84
C GLU A 40 6.86 10.32 11.76
N GLY A 41 7.34 11.54 11.95
CA GLY A 41 8.16 12.21 10.95
C GLY A 41 9.39 11.45 10.53
N ALA A 42 10.08 10.81 11.47
CA ALA A 42 11.31 10.08 11.15
C ALA A 42 11.01 8.86 10.26
N ILE A 43 9.98 8.12 10.59
CA ILE A 43 9.61 6.95 9.80
C ILE A 43 9.13 7.36 8.44
N LYS A 44 8.31 8.39 8.38
CA LYS A 44 7.79 8.88 7.13
C LYS A 44 8.90 9.37 6.23
N ARG A 45 9.86 10.09 6.80
CA ARG A 45 10.99 10.59 6.03
C ARG A 45 11.84 9.44 5.47
N ARG A 46 12.06 8.41 6.28
CA ARG A 46 12.84 7.27 5.84
C ARG A 46 12.16 6.58 4.65
N ILE A 47 10.84 6.42 4.73
CA ILE A 47 10.09 5.81 3.64
C ILE A 47 10.20 6.65 2.38
N MET A 48 10.09 7.96 2.53
CA MET A 48 10.21 8.86 1.38
C MET A 48 11.62 8.82 0.79
N ASP A 49 12.62 8.67 1.63
CA ASP A 49 14.01 8.61 1.15
C ASP A 49 14.25 7.33 0.34
N MET A 50 13.45 6.32 0.53
CA MET A 50 13.55 5.11 -0.26
C MET A 50 12.83 5.23 -1.61
N GLY A 51 12.25 6.38 -1.89
CA GLY A 51 11.51 6.59 -3.13
C GLY A 51 10.05 6.21 -3.07
N ILE A 52 9.55 5.91 -1.89
CA ILE A 52 8.15 5.53 -1.73
C ILE A 52 7.35 6.79 -1.42
N THR A 53 6.71 7.32 -2.46
CA THR A 53 5.93 8.53 -2.33
C THR A 53 4.56 8.32 -2.92
N LYS A 54 3.67 9.27 -2.69
CA LYS A 54 2.30 9.17 -3.20
C LYS A 54 2.31 8.93 -4.70
N GLY A 55 1.52 7.96 -5.14
CA GLY A 55 1.42 7.63 -6.55
C GLY A 55 2.42 6.60 -7.04
N THR A 56 3.31 6.16 -6.16
CA THR A 56 4.31 5.16 -6.54
C THR A 56 3.70 3.76 -6.52
N ASP A 57 4.01 2.96 -7.53
CA ASP A 57 3.57 1.58 -7.56
C ASP A 57 4.58 0.72 -6.83
N ILE A 58 4.07 -0.19 -6.02
CA ILE A 58 4.91 -1.11 -5.26
C ILE A 58 4.46 -2.52 -5.55
N TYR A 59 5.42 -3.38 -5.88
CA TYR A 59 5.14 -4.78 -6.10
C TYR A 59 5.70 -5.57 -4.91
N VAL A 60 4.88 -6.38 -4.27
CA VAL A 60 5.31 -7.18 -3.12
C VAL A 60 5.91 -8.49 -3.64
N ARG A 61 7.23 -8.61 -3.50
CA ARG A 61 7.95 -9.77 -4.01
C ARG A 61 7.92 -10.94 -3.04
N LYS A 62 8.08 -10.63 -1.76
CA LYS A 62 8.32 -11.69 -0.79
C LYS A 62 8.09 -11.15 0.61
N VAL A 63 7.63 -12.01 1.50
CA VAL A 63 7.46 -11.66 2.91
C VAL A 63 8.12 -12.77 3.71
N ALA A 64 8.96 -12.40 4.66
CA ALA A 64 9.62 -13.39 5.51
C ALA A 64 8.57 -14.15 6.33
N PRO A 65 8.91 -15.36 6.79
CA PRO A 65 7.93 -16.22 7.47
C PRO A 65 7.18 -15.59 8.63
N LEU A 66 7.83 -14.67 9.34
CA LEU A 66 7.17 -13.99 10.45
C LEU A 66 6.56 -12.65 10.05
N GLY A 67 6.51 -12.37 8.75
CA GLY A 67 5.93 -11.13 8.26
C GLY A 67 6.88 -9.94 8.25
N ASP A 68 8.16 -10.16 8.54
CA ASP A 68 9.13 -9.08 8.64
C ASP A 68 10.52 -9.63 8.34
N PRO A 69 11.24 -9.08 7.36
CA PRO A 69 10.88 -7.93 6.54
C PRO A 69 10.00 -8.28 5.35
N ILE A 70 9.52 -7.24 4.69
CA ILE A 70 8.72 -7.36 3.48
C ILE A 70 9.60 -6.85 2.34
N GLU A 71 9.79 -7.68 1.30
CA GLU A 71 10.61 -7.30 0.16
C GLU A 71 9.72 -6.84 -0.98
N VAL A 72 10.02 -5.67 -1.50
CA VAL A 72 9.21 -5.06 -2.54
C VAL A 72 10.08 -4.54 -3.67
N THR A 73 9.45 -4.30 -4.82
CA THR A 73 10.10 -3.66 -5.95
C THR A 73 9.43 -2.31 -6.14
N VAL A 74 10.23 -1.25 -6.16
CA VAL A 74 9.75 0.11 -6.35
C VAL A 74 10.61 0.75 -7.44
N ARG A 75 9.95 1.19 -8.51
CA ARG A 75 10.65 1.86 -9.63
C ARG A 75 11.82 1.04 -10.16
N GLY A 76 11.68 -0.28 -10.15
CA GLY A 76 12.74 -1.15 -10.66
C GLY A 76 13.81 -1.50 -9.65
N PHE A 77 13.72 -0.98 -8.43
CA PHE A 77 14.68 -1.29 -7.38
C PHE A 77 14.06 -2.20 -6.35
N GLU A 78 14.87 -3.09 -5.81
CA GLU A 78 14.42 -3.99 -4.75
C GLU A 78 14.74 -3.40 -3.40
N LEU A 79 13.73 -3.35 -2.56
CA LEU A 79 13.86 -2.77 -1.23
C LEU A 79 13.32 -3.72 -0.17
N SER A 80 13.85 -3.61 1.03
CA SER A 80 13.32 -4.34 2.18
C SER A 80 12.71 -3.34 3.14
N LEU A 81 11.48 -3.59 3.53
CA LEU A 81 10.78 -2.74 4.49
C LEU A 81 10.51 -3.54 5.74
N ARG A 82 10.67 -2.88 6.86
CA ARG A 82 10.27 -3.50 8.11
C ARG A 82 8.76 -3.44 8.20
N LYS A 83 8.18 -4.36 8.93
CA LYS A 83 6.74 -4.43 9.08
C LYS A 83 6.15 -3.11 9.57
N ASN A 84 6.82 -2.47 10.53
CA ASN A 84 6.32 -1.20 11.05
C ASN A 84 6.43 -0.07 10.03
N GLU A 85 7.35 -0.17 9.08
CA GLU A 85 7.43 0.80 8.01
C GLU A 85 6.31 0.54 7.00
N ALA A 86 6.08 -0.72 6.66
CA ALA A 86 5.06 -1.06 5.71
C ALA A 86 3.66 -0.70 6.20
N GLN A 87 3.43 -0.79 7.50
CA GLN A 87 2.12 -0.45 8.02
C GLN A 87 1.82 1.04 7.95
N ASN A 88 2.85 1.86 7.73
CA ASN A 88 2.68 3.30 7.59
C ASN A 88 2.54 3.75 6.14
N VAL A 89 2.58 2.81 5.20
CA VAL A 89 2.38 3.10 3.79
C VAL A 89 0.98 2.62 3.42
N LEU A 90 0.09 3.58 3.15
CA LEU A 90 -1.28 3.24 2.79
C LEU A 90 -1.39 3.15 1.28
N VAL A 91 -1.96 2.07 0.81
CA VAL A 91 -2.04 1.76 -0.62
C VAL A 91 -3.45 1.36 -1.00
N SER A 92 -3.68 1.31 -2.29
CA SER A 92 -4.94 0.83 -2.80
C SER A 92 -4.74 0.02 -4.07
#